data_19e3696c5270981e0ccf8746a926b935
#
_entry.id   19e3696c5270981e0ccf8746a926b935
#
_cell.length_a   1.000
_cell.length_b   1.000
_cell.length_c   1.000
_cell.angle_alpha   90.00
_cell.angle_beta   90.00
_cell.angle_gamma   90.00
#
_symmetry.space_group_name_H-M   'P 1'
#
loop_
_entity.id
_entity.type
_entity.pdbx_description
1 polymer ?
#
loop_
_entity_poly.entity_id
_entity_poly.type
_entity_poly.pdbx_seq_one_letter_code
_entity_poly.pdbx_strand_id
1 'polypeptide(L)'
;MGCMRTTEDIPDFTASDTGPYMLNMTYLDLLKSKKDDPFISEEISRLILIAEDLLLQNYEYVTDTDRTNIPLSVDKNDYVSLARYLWPDSTGAYTIERSGVTNPEIYQYDRPKLDRISTAIFYLSLAYFYTNHEDYARKATVLISNWFLNEETRMNPNLNYAQIALGVDDRDNSQGIIDTIDFIKVIDSISLIYDSHYWTNSKHVELKAWFYSFSKWIDSKYSSSSFCDENWCNNVSTWLDAQKTIYFLFTEQEDRLDSRSSIQPIEDKISLQFTADGHQPFEDRFRSQQHYFYYNLSGYMTIALMRKQRPDFDRDWKILNSPDFGGIKPSLDVIVNHLNGVDTSDHFNQTSDFDNCRYLEILKPAAILFEQTEYEDVSRQLLYHGCSNLNISLTLPPLKWLVFEEPVNTPLF
;
A
#
# COMPACT_ATOMS: atom_id res chain seq x y z
N MET A 1 -29.55 15.72 25.39
CA MET A 1 -29.87 14.35 24.98
C MET A 1 -28.54 13.67 24.73
N GLY A 2 -28.19 12.70 25.59
CA GLY A 2 -26.87 12.07 25.56
C GLY A 2 -26.71 11.21 24.29
N CYS A 3 -25.65 11.42 23.58
CA CYS A 3 -25.17 10.55 22.52
C CYS A 3 -24.78 9.23 23.18
N MET A 4 -25.60 8.19 23.03
CA MET A 4 -25.19 6.83 23.34
C MET A 4 -24.05 6.50 22.38
N ARG A 5 -22.80 6.50 22.88
CA ARG A 5 -21.73 5.73 22.26
C ARG A 5 -22.15 4.27 22.39
N THR A 6 -22.58 3.67 21.31
CA THR A 6 -22.58 2.22 21.20
C THR A 6 -21.11 1.81 21.27
N THR A 7 -20.68 1.33 22.41
CA THR A 7 -19.45 0.54 22.51
C THR A 7 -19.70 -0.69 21.67
N GLU A 8 -19.30 -0.67 20.39
CA GLU A 8 -19.14 -1.91 19.65
C GLU A 8 -18.18 -2.78 20.46
N ASP A 9 -18.55 -4.03 20.67
CA ASP A 9 -17.73 -4.97 21.43
C ASP A 9 -16.41 -5.19 20.65
N ILE A 10 -15.38 -4.42 21.02
CA ILE A 10 -14.02 -4.64 20.51
C ILE A 10 -13.56 -5.98 21.09
N PRO A 11 -13.11 -6.93 20.25
CA PRO A 11 -12.59 -8.20 20.73
C PRO A 11 -11.44 -8.03 21.69
N ASP A 12 -11.27 -9.00 22.58
CA ASP A 12 -10.11 -9.04 23.48
C ASP A 12 -8.91 -9.62 22.70
N PHE A 13 -8.16 -8.74 22.06
CA PHE A 13 -7.01 -9.10 21.22
C PHE A 13 -5.83 -9.60 22.06
N THR A 14 -5.09 -10.55 21.49
CA THR A 14 -3.80 -10.99 22.02
C THR A 14 -2.65 -10.33 21.25
N ALA A 15 -1.47 -10.31 21.84
CA ALA A 15 -0.25 -9.85 21.18
C ALA A 15 0.48 -11.00 20.45
N SER A 16 -0.18 -12.14 20.25
CA SER A 16 0.48 -13.38 19.78
C SER A 16 0.71 -13.43 18.26
N ASP A 17 -0.10 -12.74 17.47
CA ASP A 17 0.09 -12.64 16.02
C ASP A 17 0.72 -11.30 15.67
N THR A 18 1.96 -11.35 15.21
CA THR A 18 2.80 -10.17 14.93
C THR A 18 3.14 -10.00 13.47
N GLY A 19 2.59 -10.85 12.60
CA GLY A 19 3.00 -10.92 11.20
C GLY A 19 4.39 -11.58 11.04
N PRO A 20 5.13 -11.31 9.98
CA PRO A 20 4.73 -10.40 8.88
C PRO A 20 3.61 -10.97 8.02
N TYR A 21 2.90 -10.10 7.35
CA TYR A 21 1.81 -10.50 6.45
C TYR A 21 2.22 -10.45 4.97
N MET A 22 3.20 -9.63 4.64
CA MET A 22 3.72 -9.45 3.28
C MET A 22 5.23 -9.69 3.21
N LEU A 23 6.00 -9.22 4.22
CA LEU A 23 7.45 -9.38 4.27
C LEU A 23 7.84 -10.85 4.46
N ASN A 24 8.88 -11.30 3.75
CA ASN A 24 9.45 -12.63 3.94
C ASN A 24 10.59 -12.58 4.96
N MET A 25 10.30 -12.89 6.23
CA MET A 25 11.29 -12.84 7.31
C MET A 25 12.45 -13.81 7.10
N THR A 26 12.19 -15.03 6.58
CA THR A 26 13.25 -15.99 6.27
C THR A 26 14.29 -15.39 5.33
N TYR A 27 13.82 -14.63 4.34
CA TYR A 27 14.69 -13.97 3.40
C TYR A 27 15.42 -12.77 4.02
N LEU A 28 14.74 -11.95 4.81
CA LEU A 28 15.37 -10.83 5.53
C LEU A 28 16.45 -11.34 6.50
N ASP A 29 16.20 -12.43 7.23
CA ASP A 29 17.16 -13.08 8.09
C ASP A 29 18.37 -13.62 7.32
N LEU A 30 18.14 -14.20 6.14
CA LEU A 30 19.23 -14.64 5.26
C LEU A 30 20.12 -13.45 4.85
N LEU A 31 19.53 -12.32 4.44
CA LEU A 31 20.29 -11.11 4.11
C LEU A 31 21.03 -10.56 5.33
N LYS A 32 20.38 -10.51 6.49
CA LYS A 32 21.00 -10.09 7.75
C LYS A 32 22.21 -10.96 8.09
N SER A 33 22.12 -12.27 7.85
CA SER A 33 23.25 -13.20 8.04
C SER A 33 24.41 -12.97 7.08
N LYS A 34 24.16 -12.38 5.92
CA LYS A 34 25.14 -12.04 4.86
C LYS A 34 25.51 -10.56 4.85
N LYS A 35 25.33 -9.83 5.94
CA LYS A 35 25.60 -8.38 6.02
C LYS A 35 27.03 -7.97 5.67
N ASP A 36 27.99 -8.91 5.72
CA ASP A 36 29.38 -8.67 5.36
C ASP A 36 29.65 -8.85 3.84
N ASP A 37 28.68 -9.30 3.06
CA ASP A 37 28.75 -9.28 1.60
C ASP A 37 28.78 -7.82 1.12
N PRO A 38 29.71 -7.44 0.22
CA PRO A 38 29.89 -6.05 -0.18
C PRO A 38 28.62 -5.38 -0.73
N PHE A 39 27.83 -6.10 -1.52
CA PHE A 39 26.59 -5.57 -2.08
C PHE A 39 25.52 -5.36 -1.00
N ILE A 40 25.33 -6.35 -0.12
CA ILE A 40 24.35 -6.28 0.98
C ILE A 40 24.76 -5.18 1.96
N SER A 41 26.05 -5.09 2.28
CA SER A 41 26.61 -4.04 3.15
C SER A 41 26.36 -2.63 2.59
N GLU A 42 26.51 -2.44 1.28
CA GLU A 42 26.22 -1.16 0.63
C GLU A 42 24.74 -0.77 0.74
N GLU A 43 23.83 -1.72 0.49
CA GLU A 43 22.39 -1.45 0.60
C GLU A 43 21.96 -1.17 2.05
N ILE A 44 22.50 -1.91 3.03
CA ILE A 44 22.27 -1.61 4.46
C ILE A 44 22.82 -0.22 4.81
N SER A 45 23.98 0.16 4.28
CA SER A 45 24.55 1.50 4.52
C SER A 45 23.67 2.61 3.95
N ARG A 46 23.08 2.40 2.77
CA ARG A 46 22.10 3.35 2.18
C ARG A 46 20.84 3.45 3.04
N LEU A 47 20.34 2.31 3.53
CA LEU A 47 19.21 2.28 4.45
C LEU A 47 19.49 3.06 5.73
N ILE A 48 20.69 2.88 6.32
CA ILE A 48 21.11 3.61 7.52
C ILE A 48 21.14 5.12 7.27
N LEU A 49 21.68 5.59 6.14
CA LEU A 49 21.68 7.01 5.81
C LEU A 49 20.27 7.60 5.72
N ILE A 50 19.33 6.86 5.14
CA ILE A 50 17.92 7.25 5.09
C ILE A 50 17.33 7.30 6.51
N ALA A 51 17.58 6.27 7.31
CA ALA A 51 17.05 6.18 8.67
C ALA A 51 17.59 7.29 9.59
N GLU A 52 18.87 7.65 9.48
CA GLU A 52 19.48 8.77 10.19
C GLU A 52 18.81 10.11 9.84
N ASP A 53 18.53 10.35 8.56
CA ASP A 53 17.79 11.55 8.14
C ASP A 53 16.38 11.56 8.73
N LEU A 54 15.66 10.43 8.68
CA LEU A 54 14.32 10.28 9.23
C LEU A 54 14.25 10.45 10.75
N LEU A 55 15.31 10.09 11.49
CA LEU A 55 15.40 10.36 12.93
C LEU A 55 15.35 11.86 13.24
N LEU A 56 15.99 12.67 12.39
CA LEU A 56 16.11 14.11 12.61
C LEU A 56 14.87 14.90 12.17
N GLN A 57 14.01 14.30 11.34
CA GLN A 57 12.83 14.98 10.82
C GLN A 57 11.75 15.18 11.89
N ASN A 58 11.04 16.32 11.76
CA ASN A 58 9.79 16.57 12.46
C ASN A 58 8.60 16.07 11.65
N TYR A 59 7.58 15.58 12.34
CA TYR A 59 6.39 15.01 11.73
C TYR A 59 5.14 15.72 12.26
N GLU A 60 4.21 15.95 11.37
CA GLU A 60 2.91 16.53 11.66
C GLU A 60 1.84 15.44 11.60
N TYR A 61 0.81 15.59 12.41
CA TYR A 61 -0.30 14.65 12.54
C TYR A 61 -1.61 15.28 12.06
N VAL A 62 -2.71 14.53 12.08
CA VAL A 62 -4.03 15.04 11.63
C VAL A 62 -4.46 16.29 12.39
N THR A 63 -4.06 16.43 13.65
CA THR A 63 -4.38 17.60 14.51
C THR A 63 -3.59 18.85 14.17
N ASP A 64 -2.54 18.76 13.34
CA ASP A 64 -1.71 19.89 12.92
C ASP A 64 -2.20 20.51 11.60
N THR A 65 -3.26 19.97 10.98
CA THR A 65 -3.84 20.51 9.75
C THR A 65 -4.56 21.83 10.05
N ASP A 66 -4.26 22.86 9.25
CA ASP A 66 -5.04 24.11 9.29
C ASP A 66 -6.49 23.83 8.84
N ARG A 67 -7.43 24.12 9.73
CA ARG A 67 -8.85 23.84 9.54
C ARG A 67 -9.67 25.07 9.18
N THR A 68 -9.03 26.16 8.80
CA THR A 68 -9.72 27.43 8.50
C THR A 68 -10.76 27.27 7.39
N ASN A 69 -10.49 26.43 6.39
CA ASN A 69 -11.38 26.19 5.26
C ASN A 69 -12.16 24.86 5.36
N ILE A 70 -12.11 24.19 6.49
CA ILE A 70 -12.78 22.90 6.73
C ILE A 70 -14.08 23.16 7.53
N PRO A 71 -15.19 22.44 7.24
CA PRO A 71 -16.42 22.59 8.00
C PRO A 71 -16.21 22.43 9.51
N LEU A 72 -16.82 23.29 10.31
CA LEU A 72 -16.69 23.29 11.78
C LEU A 72 -17.19 21.99 12.44
N SER A 73 -17.95 21.18 11.74
CA SER A 73 -18.44 19.87 12.20
C SER A 73 -17.38 18.76 12.17
N VAL A 74 -16.23 19.02 11.54
CA VAL A 74 -15.12 18.05 11.44
C VAL A 74 -14.36 18.03 12.76
N ASP A 75 -14.22 16.85 13.36
CA ASP A 75 -13.43 16.65 14.56
C ASP A 75 -11.93 16.91 14.28
N LYS A 76 -11.21 17.46 15.26
CA LYS A 76 -9.78 17.75 15.09
C LYS A 76 -8.93 16.51 14.77
N ASN A 77 -9.41 15.34 15.16
CA ASN A 77 -8.78 14.06 14.95
C ASN A 77 -9.23 13.36 13.66
N ASP A 78 -10.21 13.92 12.92
CA ASP A 78 -10.61 13.35 11.63
C ASP A 78 -9.55 13.62 10.56
N TYR A 79 -9.30 12.59 9.75
CA TYR A 79 -8.44 12.70 8.58
C TYR A 79 -9.14 13.52 7.49
N VAL A 80 -8.44 14.50 6.95
CA VAL A 80 -8.95 15.38 5.89
C VAL A 80 -7.98 15.43 4.72
N SER A 81 -8.45 15.12 3.53
CA SER A 81 -7.69 15.33 2.30
C SER A 81 -8.55 15.91 1.20
N LEU A 82 -7.94 16.56 0.21
CA LEU A 82 -8.63 17.09 -0.96
C LEU A 82 -8.63 16.10 -2.12
N ALA A 83 -9.69 16.12 -2.90
CA ALA A 83 -9.75 15.43 -4.17
C ALA A 83 -8.66 15.93 -5.12
N ARG A 84 -7.73 15.04 -5.48
CA ARG A 84 -6.44 15.36 -6.13
C ARG A 84 -6.57 16.19 -7.41
N TYR A 85 -7.59 15.96 -8.21
CA TYR A 85 -7.75 16.54 -9.54
C TYR A 85 -8.80 17.63 -9.61
N LEU A 86 -9.38 18.02 -8.48
CA LEU A 86 -10.36 19.11 -8.41
C LEU A 86 -9.68 20.44 -8.09
N TRP A 87 -10.15 21.46 -8.79
CA TRP A 87 -9.67 22.82 -8.70
C TRP A 87 -10.84 23.77 -8.42
N PRO A 88 -10.58 24.90 -7.70
CA PRO A 88 -11.61 25.87 -7.43
C PRO A 88 -12.11 26.56 -8.71
N ASP A 89 -13.40 26.77 -8.79
CA ASP A 89 -14.03 27.63 -9.78
C ASP A 89 -14.01 29.13 -9.36
N SER A 90 -14.71 29.97 -10.10
CA SER A 90 -14.78 31.41 -9.82
C SER A 90 -15.49 31.77 -8.49
N THR A 91 -16.22 30.81 -7.90
CA THR A 91 -16.87 30.98 -6.58
C THR A 91 -16.01 30.47 -5.43
N GLY A 92 -14.91 29.78 -5.74
CA GLY A 92 -14.06 29.10 -4.76
C GLY A 92 -14.49 27.64 -4.48
N ALA A 93 -15.54 27.13 -5.10
CA ALA A 93 -15.96 25.74 -4.97
C ALA A 93 -15.09 24.82 -5.87
N TYR A 94 -14.72 23.64 -5.36
CA TYR A 94 -13.82 22.70 -6.06
C TYR A 94 -14.61 21.85 -7.05
N THR A 95 -14.98 22.42 -8.17
CA THR A 95 -15.85 21.81 -9.20
C THR A 95 -15.15 21.57 -10.53
N ILE A 96 -13.98 22.18 -10.77
CA ILE A 96 -13.25 22.05 -12.04
C ILE A 96 -12.35 20.83 -11.99
N GLU A 97 -12.71 19.78 -12.73
CA GLU A 97 -11.85 18.61 -12.86
C GLU A 97 -10.76 18.82 -13.92
N ARG A 98 -9.50 18.54 -13.52
CA ARG A 98 -8.33 18.48 -14.40
C ARG A 98 -7.67 17.11 -14.26
N SER A 99 -8.23 16.14 -14.96
CA SER A 99 -7.76 14.75 -14.88
C SER A 99 -6.25 14.65 -15.14
N GLY A 100 -5.54 13.96 -14.26
CA GLY A 100 -4.08 13.78 -14.30
C GLY A 100 -3.25 15.00 -13.86
N VAL A 101 -3.88 16.14 -13.52
CA VAL A 101 -3.19 17.35 -13.04
C VAL A 101 -3.46 17.53 -11.56
N THR A 102 -2.48 17.22 -10.73
CA THR A 102 -2.60 17.33 -9.27
C THR A 102 -2.75 18.78 -8.82
N ASN A 103 -3.79 19.08 -8.05
CA ASN A 103 -3.94 20.38 -7.39
C ASN A 103 -2.90 20.50 -6.25
N PRO A 104 -1.98 21.48 -6.29
CA PRO A 104 -0.94 21.62 -5.27
C PRO A 104 -1.49 21.92 -3.86
N GLU A 105 -2.72 22.36 -3.71
CA GLU A 105 -3.31 22.61 -2.40
C GLU A 105 -3.49 21.34 -1.55
N ILE A 106 -3.48 20.14 -2.18
CA ILE A 106 -3.50 18.86 -1.44
C ILE A 106 -2.37 18.76 -0.40
N TYR A 107 -1.24 19.45 -0.63
CA TYR A 107 -0.09 19.42 0.26
C TYR A 107 -0.32 20.14 1.60
N GLN A 108 -1.41 20.87 1.75
CA GLN A 108 -1.81 21.54 2.99
C GLN A 108 -2.63 20.63 3.93
N TYR A 109 -3.01 19.43 3.46
CA TYR A 109 -3.89 18.50 4.16
C TYR A 109 -3.16 17.22 4.62
N ASP A 110 -3.90 16.21 5.08
CA ASP A 110 -3.30 15.10 5.82
C ASP A 110 -2.65 14.03 4.93
N ARG A 111 -3.00 13.94 3.63
CA ARG A 111 -2.45 12.89 2.76
C ARG A 111 -0.90 12.91 2.70
N PRO A 112 -0.22 14.03 2.45
CA PRO A 112 1.25 14.05 2.44
C PRO A 112 1.89 13.75 3.80
N LYS A 113 1.20 14.09 4.91
CA LYS A 113 1.66 13.76 6.26
C LYS A 113 1.64 12.26 6.48
N LEU A 114 0.54 11.60 6.08
CA LEU A 114 0.39 10.15 6.15
C LEU A 114 1.47 9.43 5.34
N ASP A 115 1.72 9.86 4.10
CA ASP A 115 2.74 9.29 3.23
C ASP A 115 4.14 9.37 3.87
N ARG A 116 4.48 10.54 4.44
CA ARG A 116 5.78 10.74 5.12
C ARG A 116 5.92 9.88 6.37
N ILE A 117 4.88 9.80 7.20
CA ILE A 117 4.90 9.01 8.45
C ILE A 117 4.98 7.52 8.13
N SER A 118 4.16 7.02 7.21
CA SER A 118 4.16 5.60 6.82
C SER A 118 5.50 5.19 6.23
N THR A 119 6.09 6.02 5.38
CA THR A 119 7.43 5.82 4.82
C THR A 119 8.49 5.79 5.93
N ALA A 120 8.43 6.73 6.87
CA ALA A 120 9.39 6.79 7.97
C ALA A 120 9.27 5.57 8.89
N ILE A 121 8.05 5.16 9.27
CA ILE A 121 7.83 3.95 10.07
C ILE A 121 8.50 2.75 9.41
N PHE A 122 8.26 2.55 8.11
CA PHE A 122 8.80 1.41 7.38
C PHE A 122 10.34 1.39 7.36
N TYR A 123 10.99 2.50 6.96
CA TYR A 123 12.45 2.53 6.87
C TYR A 123 13.14 2.45 8.23
N LEU A 124 12.60 3.12 9.24
CA LEU A 124 13.12 3.03 10.61
C LEU A 124 12.99 1.62 11.17
N SER A 125 11.85 0.95 10.93
CA SER A 125 11.65 -0.43 11.36
C SER A 125 12.62 -1.38 10.66
N LEU A 126 12.83 -1.21 9.36
CA LEU A 126 13.77 -2.02 8.60
C LEU A 126 15.24 -1.76 9.04
N ALA A 127 15.60 -0.51 9.32
CA ALA A 127 16.92 -0.16 9.85
C ALA A 127 17.14 -0.78 11.25
N TYR A 128 16.14 -0.75 12.13
CA TYR A 128 16.20 -1.46 13.40
C TYR A 128 16.44 -2.96 13.19
N PHE A 129 15.68 -3.60 12.31
CA PHE A 129 15.85 -5.03 12.04
C PHE A 129 17.28 -5.39 11.67
N TYR A 130 17.94 -4.64 10.78
CA TYR A 130 19.30 -4.94 10.36
C TYR A 130 20.38 -4.56 11.38
N THR A 131 20.17 -3.51 12.17
CA THR A 131 21.20 -2.92 13.03
C THR A 131 21.01 -3.23 14.51
N ASN A 132 19.81 -3.57 14.94
CA ASN A 132 19.36 -3.61 16.33
C ASN A 132 19.57 -2.26 17.06
N HIS A 133 19.62 -1.13 16.35
CA HIS A 133 19.78 0.18 16.96
C HIS A 133 18.42 0.72 17.44
N GLU A 134 18.24 0.74 18.73
CA GLU A 134 16.96 1.00 19.39
C GLU A 134 16.35 2.40 19.10
N ASP A 135 17.15 3.40 18.73
CA ASP A 135 16.61 4.71 18.40
C ASP A 135 15.70 4.67 17.17
N TYR A 136 15.97 3.78 16.20
CA TYR A 136 15.09 3.58 15.05
C TYR A 136 13.74 3.00 15.47
N ALA A 137 13.73 1.94 16.28
CA ALA A 137 12.49 1.34 16.79
C ALA A 137 11.72 2.33 17.69
N ARG A 138 12.44 3.10 18.53
CA ARG A 138 11.84 4.15 19.37
C ARG A 138 11.12 5.19 18.52
N LYS A 139 11.77 5.71 17.47
CA LYS A 139 11.15 6.72 16.58
C LYS A 139 9.96 6.13 15.83
N ALA A 140 10.08 4.94 15.25
CA ALA A 140 8.98 4.25 14.59
C ALA A 140 7.78 4.06 15.54
N THR A 141 8.03 3.59 16.77
CA THR A 141 7.01 3.44 17.81
C THR A 141 6.33 4.75 18.16
N VAL A 142 7.07 5.86 18.24
CA VAL A 142 6.51 7.20 18.52
C VAL A 142 5.60 7.64 17.37
N LEU A 143 6.01 7.43 16.12
CA LEU A 143 5.20 7.78 14.95
C LEU A 143 3.91 6.98 14.90
N ILE A 144 3.97 5.67 15.12
CA ILE A 144 2.78 4.80 15.20
C ILE A 144 1.88 5.25 16.35
N SER A 145 2.45 5.48 17.53
CA SER A 145 1.66 5.88 18.71
C SER A 145 0.95 7.21 18.47
N ASN A 146 1.60 8.20 17.90
CA ASN A 146 0.99 9.49 17.66
C ASN A 146 -0.06 9.50 16.56
N TRP A 147 0.10 8.65 15.52
CA TRP A 147 -0.89 8.59 14.45
C TRP A 147 -2.12 7.75 14.83
N PHE A 148 -1.97 6.71 15.65
CA PHE A 148 -3.03 5.73 15.88
C PHE A 148 -3.52 5.63 17.35
N LEU A 149 -2.68 5.93 18.35
CA LEU A 149 -2.96 5.59 19.75
C LEU A 149 -3.13 6.80 20.66
N ASN A 150 -2.31 7.83 20.52
CA ASN A 150 -2.32 8.99 21.39
C ASN A 150 -3.59 9.82 21.18
N GLU A 151 -4.46 9.91 22.19
CA GLU A 151 -5.75 10.61 22.11
C GLU A 151 -5.66 12.09 21.70
N GLU A 152 -4.53 12.73 21.94
CA GLU A 152 -4.33 14.14 21.58
C GLU A 152 -4.05 14.34 20.10
N THR A 153 -3.44 13.34 19.42
CA THR A 153 -2.91 13.48 18.04
C THR A 153 -3.41 12.40 17.07
N ARG A 154 -3.96 11.28 17.58
CA ARG A 154 -4.35 10.15 16.76
C ARG A 154 -5.43 10.50 15.76
N MET A 155 -5.36 9.86 14.61
CA MET A 155 -6.43 9.83 13.62
C MET A 155 -7.64 9.05 14.17
N ASN A 156 -8.85 9.59 14.00
CA ASN A 156 -10.07 8.82 14.18
C ASN A 156 -10.13 7.69 13.13
N PRO A 157 -10.62 6.48 13.47
CA PRO A 157 -10.64 5.33 12.55
C PRO A 157 -11.77 5.46 11.50
N ASN A 158 -11.71 6.51 10.69
CA ASN A 158 -12.64 6.77 9.60
C ASN A 158 -11.99 7.67 8.52
N LEU A 159 -12.60 7.69 7.32
CA LEU A 159 -12.23 8.53 6.19
C LEU A 159 -13.42 9.40 5.72
N ASN A 160 -14.26 9.85 6.66
CA ASN A 160 -15.45 10.64 6.31
C ASN A 160 -15.12 11.90 5.51
N TYR A 161 -13.91 12.42 5.64
CA TYR A 161 -13.46 13.65 5.00
C TYR A 161 -12.23 13.43 4.09
N ALA A 162 -11.98 12.20 3.65
CA ALA A 162 -10.97 11.93 2.65
C ALA A 162 -11.43 12.36 1.26
N GLN A 163 -10.53 12.97 0.48
CA GLN A 163 -10.75 13.45 -0.87
C GLN A 163 -12.01 14.34 -1.03
N ILE A 164 -12.26 15.21 -0.05
CA ILE A 164 -13.36 16.17 -0.13
C ILE A 164 -13.16 17.20 -1.25
N ALA A 165 -14.26 17.79 -1.70
CA ALA A 165 -14.28 18.97 -2.57
C ALA A 165 -14.83 20.15 -1.76
N LEU A 166 -13.99 21.13 -1.45
CA LEU A 166 -14.42 22.29 -0.69
C LEU A 166 -15.52 23.07 -1.42
N GLY A 167 -16.54 23.49 -0.67
CA GLY A 167 -17.69 24.19 -1.20
C GLY A 167 -18.65 23.32 -2.04
N VAL A 168 -18.51 22.00 -1.99
CA VAL A 168 -19.41 21.04 -2.64
C VAL A 168 -19.96 20.09 -1.58
N ASP A 169 -21.24 20.18 -1.31
CA ASP A 169 -21.94 19.29 -0.38
C ASP A 169 -22.27 17.96 -1.08
N ASP A 170 -22.39 16.87 -0.28
CA ASP A 170 -22.85 15.55 -0.71
C ASP A 170 -22.08 14.88 -1.88
N ARG A 171 -20.82 15.29 -2.10
CA ARG A 171 -19.98 14.59 -3.06
C ARG A 171 -19.64 13.19 -2.58
N ASP A 172 -19.74 12.22 -3.50
CA ASP A 172 -19.17 10.89 -3.28
C ASP A 172 -17.64 10.99 -3.14
N ASN A 173 -17.15 10.70 -1.94
CA ASN A 173 -15.72 10.68 -1.59
C ASN A 173 -15.20 9.25 -1.39
N SER A 174 -15.89 8.26 -1.92
CA SER A 174 -15.55 6.83 -1.77
C SER A 174 -14.13 6.50 -2.23
N GLN A 175 -13.61 7.23 -3.22
CA GLN A 175 -12.22 7.10 -3.67
C GLN A 175 -11.19 7.46 -2.59
N GLY A 176 -11.62 8.09 -1.49
CA GLY A 176 -10.76 8.41 -0.35
C GLY A 176 -10.09 7.21 0.29
N ILE A 177 -10.60 5.99 0.08
CA ILE A 177 -9.98 4.75 0.56
C ILE A 177 -8.55 4.56 0.02
N ILE A 178 -8.21 5.12 -1.13
CA ILE A 178 -6.87 5.09 -1.70
C ILE A 178 -5.84 5.82 -0.84
N ASP A 179 -6.27 6.76 -0.02
CA ASP A 179 -5.37 7.57 0.79
C ASP A 179 -4.66 6.74 1.89
N THR A 180 -5.21 5.60 2.29
CA THR A 180 -4.68 4.77 3.38
C THR A 180 -4.02 3.47 2.94
N ILE A 181 -3.66 3.32 1.67
CA ILE A 181 -2.97 2.12 1.18
C ILE A 181 -1.62 1.88 1.90
N ASP A 182 -0.95 2.95 2.33
CA ASP A 182 0.31 2.85 3.06
C ASP A 182 0.17 2.29 4.48
N PHE A 183 -1.06 2.15 5.01
CA PHE A 183 -1.30 1.40 6.25
C PHE A 183 -0.89 -0.07 6.14
N ILE A 184 -0.87 -0.63 4.92
CA ILE A 184 -0.33 -1.97 4.66
C ILE A 184 1.13 -2.05 5.12
N LYS A 185 1.96 -1.07 4.73
CA LYS A 185 3.37 -1.00 5.14
C LYS A 185 3.52 -0.79 6.64
N VAL A 186 2.67 0.05 7.24
CA VAL A 186 2.70 0.31 8.68
C VAL A 186 2.46 -0.96 9.47
N ILE A 187 1.41 -1.73 9.13
CA ILE A 187 1.09 -2.99 9.81
C ILE A 187 2.23 -3.99 9.65
N ASP A 188 2.74 -4.17 8.44
CA ASP A 188 3.78 -5.15 8.17
C ASP A 188 5.11 -4.79 8.85
N SER A 189 5.37 -3.50 9.07
CA SER A 189 6.53 -3.00 9.81
C SER A 189 6.56 -3.38 11.29
N ILE A 190 5.41 -3.73 11.89
CA ILE A 190 5.31 -4.11 13.30
C ILE A 190 6.18 -5.34 13.58
N SER A 191 6.19 -6.31 12.67
CA SER A 191 7.00 -7.52 12.80
C SER A 191 8.50 -7.22 12.91
N LEU A 192 8.98 -6.14 12.31
CA LEU A 192 10.38 -5.74 12.32
C LEU A 192 10.82 -5.13 13.66
N ILE A 193 9.91 -4.50 14.39
CA ILE A 193 10.20 -3.82 15.69
C ILE A 193 9.63 -4.56 16.89
N TYR A 194 9.04 -5.74 16.67
CA TYR A 194 8.31 -6.46 17.72
C TYR A 194 9.18 -6.77 18.94
N ASP A 195 10.45 -7.11 18.74
CA ASP A 195 11.40 -7.43 19.81
C ASP A 195 12.00 -6.20 20.50
N SER A 196 11.69 -4.98 20.02
CA SER A 196 12.15 -3.76 20.66
C SER A 196 11.42 -3.52 21.99
N HIS A 197 12.14 -3.09 23.00
CA HIS A 197 11.54 -2.74 24.29
C HIS A 197 10.62 -1.49 24.23
N TYR A 198 10.67 -0.71 23.14
CA TYR A 198 9.76 0.41 22.91
C TYR A 198 8.40 -0.03 22.39
N TRP A 199 8.32 -1.19 21.70
CA TRP A 199 7.07 -1.76 21.23
C TRP A 199 6.51 -2.74 22.26
N THR A 200 5.48 -2.34 23.00
CA THR A 200 4.90 -3.15 24.07
C THR A 200 3.66 -3.92 23.61
N ASN A 201 3.34 -5.02 24.29
CA ASN A 201 2.11 -5.78 24.04
C ASN A 201 0.84 -4.89 24.15
N SER A 202 0.81 -3.92 25.07
CA SER A 202 -0.31 -2.97 25.19
C SER A 202 -0.49 -2.18 23.90
N LYS A 203 0.59 -1.57 23.37
CA LYS A 203 0.53 -0.82 22.09
C LYS A 203 0.09 -1.70 20.93
N HIS A 204 0.54 -2.95 20.91
CA HIS A 204 0.15 -3.89 19.86
C HIS A 204 -1.36 -4.18 19.88
N VAL A 205 -1.91 -4.48 21.06
CA VAL A 205 -3.35 -4.70 21.26
C VAL A 205 -4.16 -3.44 20.96
N GLU A 206 -3.72 -2.27 21.41
CA GLU A 206 -4.38 -1.00 21.14
C GLU A 206 -4.40 -0.69 19.61
N LEU A 207 -3.31 -1.00 18.91
CA LEU A 207 -3.25 -0.83 17.46
C LEU A 207 -4.19 -1.80 16.73
N LYS A 208 -4.28 -3.07 17.15
CA LYS A 208 -5.29 -4.02 16.64
C LYS A 208 -6.70 -3.48 16.82
N ALA A 209 -7.02 -2.94 18.00
CA ALA A 209 -8.33 -2.35 18.28
C ALA A 209 -8.64 -1.15 17.37
N TRP A 210 -7.64 -0.30 17.08
CA TRP A 210 -7.80 0.80 16.14
C TRP A 210 -8.11 0.29 14.72
N PHE A 211 -7.33 -0.67 14.19
CA PHE A 211 -7.56 -1.25 12.86
C PHE A 211 -8.85 -2.06 12.78
N TYR A 212 -9.25 -2.72 13.85
CA TYR A 212 -10.56 -3.36 13.93
C TYR A 212 -11.69 -2.33 13.75
N SER A 213 -11.63 -1.22 14.48
CA SER A 213 -12.62 -0.14 14.37
C SER A 213 -12.61 0.47 12.97
N PHE A 214 -11.43 0.65 12.37
CA PHE A 214 -11.30 1.16 11.02
C PHE A 214 -11.87 0.18 9.97
N SER A 215 -11.62 -1.12 10.10
CA SER A 215 -12.19 -2.13 9.21
C SER A 215 -13.72 -2.19 9.30
N LYS A 216 -14.27 -2.02 10.50
CA LYS A 216 -15.73 -1.93 10.72
C LYS A 216 -16.33 -0.69 10.06
N TRP A 217 -15.64 0.45 10.17
CA TRP A 217 -16.07 1.65 9.48
C TRP A 217 -16.08 1.45 7.96
N ILE A 218 -15.01 0.84 7.39
CA ILE A 218 -14.94 0.49 5.96
C ILE A 218 -16.17 -0.35 5.56
N ASP A 219 -16.47 -1.40 6.30
CA ASP A 219 -17.62 -2.28 5.98
C ASP A 219 -18.96 -1.57 6.09
N SER A 220 -19.10 -0.61 6.99
CA SER A 220 -20.31 0.19 7.13
C SER A 220 -20.54 1.15 5.97
N LYS A 221 -19.46 1.54 5.28
CA LYS A 221 -19.49 2.48 4.16
C LYS A 221 -19.46 1.79 2.81
N TYR A 222 -18.74 0.68 2.70
CA TYR A 222 -18.43 0.05 1.42
C TYR A 222 -18.78 -1.44 1.47
N SER A 223 -19.85 -1.83 0.78
CA SER A 223 -20.11 -3.26 0.54
C SER A 223 -19.05 -3.85 -0.40
N SER A 224 -18.89 -5.17 -0.40
CA SER A 224 -17.95 -5.86 -1.29
C SER A 224 -18.19 -5.55 -2.78
N SER A 225 -19.43 -5.26 -3.17
CA SER A 225 -19.80 -4.92 -4.55
C SER A 225 -19.84 -3.42 -4.85
N SER A 226 -19.54 -2.54 -3.88
CA SER A 226 -19.66 -1.08 -4.06
C SER A 226 -18.72 -0.50 -5.11
N PHE A 227 -17.60 -1.18 -5.36
CA PHE A 227 -16.54 -0.69 -6.28
C PHE A 227 -16.23 -1.64 -7.42
N CYS A 228 -16.98 -2.75 -7.56
CA CYS A 228 -16.71 -3.70 -8.62
C CYS A 228 -18.01 -4.37 -9.08
N ASP A 229 -18.52 -3.90 -10.19
CA ASP A 229 -19.60 -4.51 -10.97
C ASP A 229 -19.28 -4.38 -12.48
N GLU A 230 -20.19 -4.81 -13.34
CA GLU A 230 -20.03 -4.77 -14.80
C GLU A 230 -19.87 -3.35 -15.38
N ASN A 231 -20.22 -2.32 -14.63
CA ASN A 231 -20.14 -0.93 -15.06
C ASN A 231 -18.87 -0.24 -14.56
N TRP A 232 -18.36 -0.66 -13.40
CA TRP A 232 -17.21 -0.05 -12.75
C TRP A 232 -16.47 -1.03 -11.84
N CYS A 233 -15.26 -1.42 -12.25
CA CYS A 233 -14.40 -2.29 -11.45
C CYS A 233 -12.92 -1.94 -11.73
N ASN A 234 -12.36 -1.02 -10.99
CA ASN A 234 -11.02 -0.50 -11.22
C ASN A 234 -10.08 -0.69 -10.01
N ASN A 235 -8.89 -0.10 -10.09
CA ASN A 235 -7.86 -0.15 -9.05
C ASN A 235 -8.36 0.22 -7.64
N VAL A 236 -9.38 1.07 -7.51
CA VAL A 236 -9.95 1.43 -6.18
C VAL A 236 -10.48 0.18 -5.48
N SER A 237 -11.18 -0.69 -6.21
CA SER A 237 -11.69 -1.94 -5.65
C SER A 237 -10.56 -2.92 -5.30
N THR A 238 -9.51 -2.96 -6.10
CA THR A 238 -8.33 -3.82 -5.85
C THR A 238 -7.59 -3.38 -4.59
N TRP A 239 -7.34 -2.09 -4.45
CA TRP A 239 -6.68 -1.54 -3.27
C TRP A 239 -7.54 -1.58 -2.01
N LEU A 240 -8.87 -1.52 -2.13
CA LEU A 240 -9.78 -1.78 -1.02
C LEU A 240 -9.60 -3.21 -0.50
N ASP A 241 -9.54 -4.20 -1.40
CA ASP A 241 -9.34 -5.60 -1.00
C ASP A 241 -7.96 -5.86 -0.43
N ALA A 242 -6.91 -5.22 -0.96
CA ALA A 242 -5.57 -5.30 -0.39
C ALA A 242 -5.55 -4.79 1.06
N GLN A 243 -6.19 -3.66 1.32
CA GLN A 243 -6.30 -3.09 2.65
C GLN A 243 -7.15 -3.97 3.59
N LYS A 244 -8.33 -4.42 3.14
CA LYS A 244 -9.15 -5.34 3.93
C LYS A 244 -8.40 -6.63 4.25
N THR A 245 -7.63 -7.16 3.31
CA THR A 245 -6.82 -8.38 3.52
C THR A 245 -5.89 -8.20 4.70
N ILE A 246 -5.07 -7.15 4.72
CA ILE A 246 -4.12 -6.99 5.83
C ILE A 246 -4.81 -6.62 7.15
N TYR A 247 -5.90 -5.84 7.10
CA TYR A 247 -6.63 -5.50 8.33
C TYR A 247 -7.26 -6.74 8.97
N PHE A 248 -7.84 -7.64 8.19
CA PHE A 248 -8.42 -8.88 8.70
C PHE A 248 -7.34 -9.84 9.22
N LEU A 249 -6.20 -9.95 8.55
CA LEU A 249 -5.06 -10.72 9.05
C LEU A 249 -4.57 -10.16 10.39
N PHE A 250 -4.30 -8.86 10.45
CA PHE A 250 -3.78 -8.19 11.64
C PHE A 250 -4.73 -8.24 12.84
N THR A 251 -6.03 -8.17 12.58
CA THR A 251 -7.07 -8.16 13.63
C THR A 251 -7.74 -9.53 13.86
N GLU A 252 -7.08 -10.62 13.45
CA GLU A 252 -7.53 -12.00 13.71
C GLU A 252 -8.95 -12.28 13.18
N GLN A 253 -9.33 -11.65 12.04
CA GLN A 253 -10.62 -11.82 11.36
C GLN A 253 -10.48 -12.62 10.05
N GLU A 254 -9.65 -13.67 10.04
CA GLU A 254 -9.28 -14.40 8.82
C GLU A 254 -10.49 -15.09 8.14
N ASP A 255 -11.50 -15.48 8.91
CA ASP A 255 -12.77 -16.01 8.40
C ASP A 255 -13.47 -15.05 7.44
N ARG A 256 -13.17 -13.76 7.53
CA ARG A 256 -13.73 -12.72 6.66
C ARG A 256 -13.06 -12.63 5.29
N LEU A 257 -11.86 -13.15 5.14
CA LEU A 257 -11.14 -13.15 3.86
C LEU A 257 -11.86 -13.94 2.78
N ASP A 258 -12.57 -15.01 3.19
CA ASP A 258 -13.32 -15.89 2.28
C ASP A 258 -14.82 -15.56 2.28
N SER A 259 -15.25 -14.55 3.03
CA SER A 259 -16.64 -14.11 3.08
C SER A 259 -16.98 -13.18 1.92
N ARG A 260 -17.89 -13.62 1.03
CA ARG A 260 -18.39 -12.81 -0.10
C ARG A 260 -19.03 -11.48 0.32
N SER A 261 -19.46 -11.35 1.57
CA SER A 261 -19.99 -10.08 2.10
C SER A 261 -18.89 -9.09 2.48
N SER A 262 -17.68 -9.56 2.72
CA SER A 262 -16.54 -8.75 3.16
C SER A 262 -15.58 -8.42 2.02
N ILE A 263 -15.20 -9.43 1.24
CA ILE A 263 -14.31 -9.29 0.06
C ILE A 263 -14.98 -10.01 -1.12
N GLN A 264 -15.08 -9.33 -2.25
CA GLN A 264 -15.58 -9.98 -3.47
C GLN A 264 -14.59 -11.07 -3.90
N PRO A 265 -15.09 -12.24 -4.37
CA PRO A 265 -14.22 -13.29 -4.86
C PRO A 265 -13.27 -12.77 -5.93
N ILE A 266 -12.01 -13.17 -5.83
CA ILE A 266 -10.95 -12.65 -6.70
C ILE A 266 -11.17 -13.03 -8.16
N GLU A 267 -11.75 -14.21 -8.41
CA GLU A 267 -12.16 -14.68 -9.74
C GLU A 267 -13.19 -13.77 -10.40
N ASP A 268 -14.19 -13.31 -9.64
CA ASP A 268 -15.23 -12.43 -10.14
C ASP A 268 -14.61 -11.08 -10.57
N LYS A 269 -13.66 -10.55 -9.80
CA LYS A 269 -12.96 -9.31 -10.11
C LYS A 269 -12.02 -9.44 -11.30
N ILE A 270 -11.22 -10.50 -11.36
CA ILE A 270 -10.30 -10.74 -12.47
C ILE A 270 -11.06 -10.82 -13.79
N SER A 271 -12.18 -11.53 -13.81
CA SER A 271 -12.99 -11.65 -15.03
C SER A 271 -13.57 -10.33 -15.53
N LEU A 272 -13.75 -9.35 -14.63
CA LEU A 272 -14.22 -8.00 -14.98
C LEU A 272 -13.07 -7.05 -15.35
N GLN A 273 -11.95 -7.15 -14.64
CA GLN A 273 -10.84 -6.19 -14.76
C GLN A 273 -9.84 -6.53 -15.86
N PHE A 274 -9.74 -7.80 -16.27
CA PHE A 274 -8.74 -8.26 -17.23
C PHE A 274 -9.36 -8.99 -18.41
N THR A 275 -8.78 -8.78 -19.58
CA THR A 275 -9.09 -9.56 -20.78
C THR A 275 -8.04 -10.66 -21.00
N ALA A 276 -8.34 -11.62 -21.87
CA ALA A 276 -7.43 -12.74 -22.16
C ALA A 276 -6.09 -12.31 -22.79
N ASP A 277 -6.06 -11.14 -23.43
CA ASP A 277 -4.87 -10.55 -24.06
C ASP A 277 -4.17 -9.52 -23.16
N GLY A 278 -4.63 -9.35 -21.92
CA GLY A 278 -3.96 -8.53 -20.91
C GLY A 278 -4.40 -7.06 -20.85
N HIS A 279 -5.48 -6.67 -21.54
CA HIS A 279 -6.05 -5.34 -21.33
C HIS A 279 -6.71 -5.20 -19.95
N GLN A 280 -6.76 -3.96 -19.47
CA GLN A 280 -7.47 -3.57 -18.27
C GLN A 280 -8.53 -2.50 -18.60
N PRO A 281 -9.72 -2.89 -19.11
CA PRO A 281 -10.68 -1.96 -19.72
C PRO A 281 -11.16 -0.82 -18.81
N PHE A 282 -11.12 -1.00 -17.49
CA PHE A 282 -11.49 0.05 -16.54
C PHE A 282 -10.35 1.01 -16.26
N GLU A 283 -9.09 0.62 -16.46
CA GLU A 283 -7.90 1.47 -16.32
C GLU A 283 -7.61 2.25 -17.61
N ASP A 284 -7.94 1.71 -18.77
CA ASP A 284 -7.73 2.34 -20.09
C ASP A 284 -8.55 3.62 -20.29
N ARG A 285 -9.53 3.88 -19.42
CA ARG A 285 -10.37 5.10 -19.45
C ARG A 285 -9.64 6.34 -18.92
N PHE A 286 -8.53 6.17 -18.22
CA PHE A 286 -7.80 7.28 -17.62
C PHE A 286 -6.77 7.89 -18.58
N ARG A 287 -6.49 9.18 -18.38
CA ARG A 287 -5.51 9.90 -19.21
C ARG A 287 -4.08 9.35 -19.07
N SER A 288 -3.73 8.87 -17.87
CA SER A 288 -2.43 8.28 -17.57
C SER A 288 -2.53 6.75 -17.56
N GLN A 289 -2.90 6.16 -18.69
CA GLN A 289 -3.19 4.73 -18.84
C GLN A 289 -2.07 3.84 -18.30
N GLN A 290 -0.82 4.08 -18.67
CA GLN A 290 0.33 3.32 -18.19
C GLN A 290 0.46 3.33 -16.65
N HIS A 291 0.20 4.48 -16.01
CA HIS A 291 0.21 4.59 -14.56
C HIS A 291 -0.89 3.73 -13.92
N TYR A 292 -2.12 3.81 -14.41
CA TYR A 292 -3.25 3.08 -13.83
C TYR A 292 -3.17 1.59 -14.13
N PHE A 293 -2.68 1.20 -15.29
CA PHE A 293 -2.38 -0.18 -15.64
C PHE A 293 -1.40 -0.81 -14.62
N TYR A 294 -0.29 -0.12 -14.36
CA TYR A 294 0.67 -0.50 -13.31
C TYR A 294 0.02 -0.52 -11.93
N TYR A 295 -0.72 0.52 -11.58
CA TYR A 295 -1.25 0.73 -10.23
C TYR A 295 -2.25 -0.34 -9.81
N ASN A 296 -3.08 -0.80 -10.72
CA ASN A 296 -3.97 -1.92 -10.47
C ASN A 296 -3.21 -3.25 -10.27
N LEU A 297 -2.24 -3.54 -11.14
CA LEU A 297 -1.39 -4.72 -10.99
C LEU A 297 -0.61 -4.73 -9.68
N SER A 298 -0.11 -3.60 -9.23
CA SER A 298 0.60 -3.52 -7.94
C SER A 298 -0.30 -3.87 -6.75
N GLY A 299 -1.59 -3.52 -6.80
CA GLY A 299 -2.58 -3.96 -5.83
C GLY A 299 -2.75 -5.48 -5.80
N TYR A 300 -2.87 -6.12 -6.97
CA TYR A 300 -2.96 -7.58 -7.04
C TYR A 300 -1.68 -8.28 -6.57
N MET A 301 -0.51 -7.76 -6.89
CA MET A 301 0.75 -8.32 -6.38
C MET A 301 0.84 -8.21 -4.86
N THR A 302 0.36 -7.10 -4.29
CA THR A 302 0.28 -6.92 -2.85
C THR A 302 -0.65 -7.96 -2.19
N ILE A 303 -1.84 -8.18 -2.74
CA ILE A 303 -2.77 -9.22 -2.27
C ILE A 303 -2.12 -10.61 -2.37
N ALA A 304 -1.50 -10.92 -3.50
CA ALA A 304 -0.87 -12.21 -3.74
C ALA A 304 0.27 -12.50 -2.75
N LEU A 305 1.12 -11.52 -2.45
CA LEU A 305 2.20 -11.64 -1.46
C LEU A 305 1.65 -11.92 -0.05
N MET A 306 0.61 -11.20 0.38
CA MET A 306 -0.04 -11.43 1.67
C MET A 306 -0.66 -12.83 1.75
N ARG A 307 -1.34 -13.26 0.69
CA ARG A 307 -2.00 -14.58 0.66
C ARG A 307 -1.03 -15.73 0.51
N LYS A 308 0.16 -15.53 -0.10
CA LYS A 308 1.21 -16.56 -0.23
C LYS A 308 1.64 -17.16 1.11
N GLN A 309 1.52 -16.41 2.19
CA GLN A 309 1.86 -16.86 3.53
C GLN A 309 0.80 -17.77 4.18
N ARG A 310 -0.37 -17.94 3.54
CA ARG A 310 -1.48 -18.74 4.04
C ARG A 310 -1.42 -20.19 3.54
N PRO A 311 -1.91 -21.17 4.33
CA PRO A 311 -1.94 -22.57 3.93
C PRO A 311 -2.80 -22.88 2.70
N ASP A 312 -3.80 -22.04 2.41
CA ASP A 312 -4.76 -22.19 1.29
C ASP A 312 -4.38 -21.38 0.05
N PHE A 313 -3.19 -20.80 0.01
CA PHE A 313 -2.68 -19.97 -1.08
C PHE A 313 -2.76 -20.65 -2.45
N ASP A 314 -2.49 -21.95 -2.55
CA ASP A 314 -2.51 -22.68 -3.82
C ASP A 314 -3.87 -22.61 -4.54
N ARG A 315 -4.98 -22.50 -3.79
CA ARG A 315 -6.31 -22.30 -4.37
C ARG A 315 -6.42 -20.92 -5.03
N ASP A 316 -6.06 -19.89 -4.29
CA ASP A 316 -6.14 -18.49 -4.75
C ASP A 316 -5.18 -18.24 -5.90
N TRP A 317 -4.00 -18.88 -5.86
CA TRP A 317 -2.99 -18.76 -6.88
C TRP A 317 -3.42 -19.36 -8.23
N LYS A 318 -4.13 -20.49 -8.22
CA LYS A 318 -4.70 -21.09 -9.43
C LYS A 318 -5.68 -20.16 -10.12
N ILE A 319 -6.43 -19.39 -9.35
CA ILE A 319 -7.38 -18.40 -9.85
C ILE A 319 -6.64 -17.22 -10.49
N LEU A 320 -5.64 -16.67 -9.80
CA LEU A 320 -4.81 -15.56 -10.31
C LEU A 320 -4.06 -15.92 -11.59
N ASN A 321 -3.77 -17.21 -11.79
CA ASN A 321 -3.02 -17.75 -12.93
C ASN A 321 -3.89 -18.52 -13.94
N SER A 322 -5.22 -18.47 -13.81
CA SER A 322 -6.11 -19.23 -14.68
C SER A 322 -6.19 -18.63 -16.08
N PRO A 323 -5.88 -19.39 -17.14
CA PRO A 323 -6.06 -18.93 -18.51
C PRO A 323 -7.54 -18.74 -18.90
N ASP A 324 -8.47 -19.35 -18.16
CA ASP A 324 -9.91 -19.30 -18.46
C ASP A 324 -10.54 -17.94 -18.16
N PHE A 325 -9.90 -17.13 -17.30
CA PHE A 325 -10.42 -15.82 -16.86
C PHE A 325 -9.60 -14.63 -17.40
N GLY A 326 -8.68 -14.84 -18.36
CA GLY A 326 -7.72 -13.82 -18.75
C GLY A 326 -6.62 -13.76 -17.70
N GLY A 327 -6.69 -12.83 -16.79
CA GLY A 327 -5.86 -12.86 -15.61
C GLY A 327 -4.66 -11.92 -15.66
N ILE A 328 -3.97 -11.93 -14.55
CA ILE A 328 -2.87 -10.99 -14.27
C ILE A 328 -1.65 -11.29 -15.15
N LYS A 329 -1.38 -12.56 -15.44
CA LYS A 329 -0.18 -12.95 -16.20
C LYS A 329 -0.11 -12.32 -17.59
N PRO A 330 -1.15 -12.32 -18.44
CA PRO A 330 -1.12 -11.62 -19.73
C PRO A 330 -0.78 -10.13 -19.60
N SER A 331 -1.30 -9.44 -18.57
CA SER A 331 -0.97 -8.04 -18.34
C SER A 331 0.49 -7.84 -17.89
N LEU A 332 1.08 -8.78 -17.14
CA LEU A 332 2.51 -8.78 -16.82
C LEU A 332 3.36 -9.00 -18.09
N ASP A 333 2.94 -9.92 -18.96
CA ASP A 333 3.61 -10.18 -20.22
C ASP A 333 3.57 -8.95 -21.15
N VAL A 334 2.50 -8.13 -21.12
CA VAL A 334 2.44 -6.83 -21.80
C VAL A 334 3.54 -5.89 -21.31
N ILE A 335 3.77 -5.82 -19.98
CA ILE A 335 4.84 -4.98 -19.42
C ILE A 335 6.22 -5.48 -19.87
N VAL A 336 6.46 -6.78 -19.84
CA VAL A 336 7.71 -7.39 -20.31
C VAL A 336 7.95 -7.07 -21.80
N ASN A 337 6.92 -7.23 -22.62
CA ASN A 337 6.98 -6.87 -24.04
C ASN A 337 7.31 -5.38 -24.23
N HIS A 338 6.66 -4.50 -23.48
CA HIS A 338 6.92 -3.07 -23.50
C HIS A 338 8.39 -2.74 -23.18
N LEU A 339 8.92 -3.31 -22.10
CA LEU A 339 10.30 -3.10 -21.67
C LEU A 339 11.33 -3.69 -22.65
N ASN A 340 10.96 -4.73 -23.39
CA ASN A 340 11.75 -5.32 -24.46
C ASN A 340 11.61 -4.57 -25.80
N GLY A 341 10.90 -3.44 -25.85
CA GLY A 341 10.74 -2.60 -27.04
C GLY A 341 9.69 -3.11 -28.04
N VAL A 342 8.83 -4.03 -27.66
CA VAL A 342 7.67 -4.45 -28.46
C VAL A 342 6.62 -3.34 -28.38
N ASP A 343 5.93 -3.09 -29.51
CA ASP A 343 4.83 -2.12 -29.53
C ASP A 343 3.66 -2.62 -28.68
N THR A 344 3.30 -1.86 -27.68
CA THR A 344 2.20 -2.11 -26.73
C THR A 344 1.20 -0.97 -26.71
N SER A 345 1.17 -0.14 -27.76
CA SER A 345 0.29 1.03 -27.87
C SER A 345 -1.20 0.67 -27.84
N ASP A 346 -1.54 -0.56 -28.16
CA ASP A 346 -2.91 -1.07 -28.07
C ASP A 346 -3.36 -1.28 -26.60
N HIS A 347 -2.43 -1.46 -25.66
CA HIS A 347 -2.74 -1.72 -24.25
C HIS A 347 -2.71 -0.46 -23.41
N PHE A 348 -1.78 0.46 -23.67
CA PHE A 348 -1.72 1.75 -23.03
C PHE A 348 -0.91 2.75 -23.84
N ASN A 349 -1.32 4.01 -23.80
CA ASN A 349 -0.52 5.09 -24.33
C ASN A 349 0.69 5.32 -23.42
N GLN A 350 1.88 5.32 -24.00
CA GLN A 350 3.10 5.69 -23.30
C GLN A 350 3.01 7.16 -22.91
N THR A 351 3.19 7.44 -21.63
CA THR A 351 3.35 8.80 -21.14
C THR A 351 4.84 9.02 -20.82
N SER A 352 5.43 10.08 -21.36
CA SER A 352 6.82 10.46 -21.11
C SER A 352 7.16 10.62 -19.61
N ASP A 353 6.14 10.75 -18.78
CA ASP A 353 6.27 11.03 -17.36
C ASP A 353 6.19 9.77 -16.48
N PHE A 354 5.94 8.58 -17.06
CA PHE A 354 5.92 7.33 -16.30
C PHE A 354 7.35 6.78 -16.16
N ASP A 355 7.74 6.59 -14.92
CA ASP A 355 9.03 5.98 -14.58
C ASP A 355 8.95 4.46 -14.68
N ASN A 356 9.52 3.88 -15.72
CA ASN A 356 9.55 2.43 -15.96
C ASN A 356 10.22 1.65 -14.82
N CYS A 357 11.04 2.29 -13.99
CA CYS A 357 11.62 1.64 -12.82
C CYS A 357 10.56 1.18 -11.81
N ARG A 358 9.37 1.78 -11.83
CA ARG A 358 8.24 1.35 -11.00
C ARG A 358 7.78 -0.07 -11.32
N TYR A 359 8.03 -0.57 -12.53
CA TYR A 359 7.70 -1.95 -12.87
C TYR A 359 8.48 -2.99 -12.04
N LEU A 360 9.59 -2.60 -11.40
CA LEU A 360 10.26 -3.48 -10.43
C LEU A 360 9.33 -3.89 -9.28
N GLU A 361 8.40 -3.02 -8.89
CA GLU A 361 7.45 -3.26 -7.81
C GLU A 361 6.48 -4.40 -8.08
N ILE A 362 6.26 -4.73 -9.35
CA ILE A 362 5.37 -5.82 -9.78
C ILE A 362 6.12 -6.98 -10.40
N LEU A 363 7.16 -6.75 -11.19
CA LEU A 363 7.90 -7.83 -11.86
C LEU A 363 8.71 -8.68 -10.89
N LYS A 364 9.25 -8.09 -9.81
CA LYS A 364 9.96 -8.82 -8.78
C LYS A 364 9.06 -9.80 -8.02
N PRO A 365 7.92 -9.37 -7.44
CA PRO A 365 6.95 -10.30 -6.88
C PRO A 365 6.45 -11.33 -7.91
N ALA A 366 6.17 -10.89 -9.13
CA ALA A 366 5.69 -11.77 -10.18
C ALA A 366 6.68 -12.89 -10.51
N ALA A 367 7.99 -12.59 -10.57
CA ALA A 367 9.03 -13.61 -10.79
C ALA A 367 8.95 -14.72 -9.75
N ILE A 368 8.76 -14.35 -8.47
CA ILE A 368 8.63 -15.30 -7.35
C ILE A 368 7.29 -16.05 -7.41
N LEU A 369 6.22 -15.33 -7.67
CA LEU A 369 4.87 -15.88 -7.64
C LEU A 369 4.58 -16.81 -8.81
N PHE A 370 5.06 -16.46 -10.01
CA PHE A 370 4.85 -17.22 -11.22
C PHE A 370 6.01 -18.16 -11.56
N GLU A 371 7.10 -18.13 -10.77
CA GLU A 371 8.33 -18.91 -11.05
C GLU A 371 8.85 -18.68 -12.49
N GLN A 372 8.77 -17.42 -12.96
CA GLN A 372 9.15 -17.04 -14.32
C GLN A 372 10.49 -16.31 -14.35
N THR A 373 11.50 -16.94 -14.93
CA THR A 373 12.85 -16.35 -15.10
C THR A 373 12.84 -15.10 -15.97
N GLU A 374 11.92 -14.97 -16.92
CA GLU A 374 11.82 -13.81 -17.80
C GLU A 374 11.50 -12.52 -17.02
N TYR A 375 10.60 -12.57 -16.02
CA TYR A 375 10.31 -11.43 -15.16
C TYR A 375 11.52 -11.03 -14.33
N GLU A 376 12.29 -12.01 -13.87
CA GLU A 376 13.54 -11.79 -13.17
C GLU A 376 14.59 -11.14 -14.07
N ASP A 377 14.77 -11.63 -15.29
CA ASP A 377 15.76 -11.12 -16.25
C ASP A 377 15.46 -9.66 -16.64
N VAL A 378 14.19 -9.33 -16.91
CA VAL A 378 13.78 -7.96 -17.20
C VAL A 378 13.98 -7.06 -15.97
N SER A 379 13.68 -7.56 -14.79
CA SER A 379 13.94 -6.82 -13.54
C SER A 379 15.45 -6.52 -13.36
N ARG A 380 16.32 -7.48 -13.65
CA ARG A 380 17.79 -7.28 -13.61
C ARG A 380 18.24 -6.25 -14.63
N GLN A 381 17.67 -6.24 -15.84
CA GLN A 381 17.96 -5.21 -16.83
C GLN A 381 17.59 -3.82 -16.34
N LEU A 382 16.41 -3.64 -15.75
CA LEU A 382 16.01 -2.37 -15.15
C LEU A 382 17.02 -1.90 -14.08
N LEU A 383 17.44 -2.80 -13.20
CA LEU A 383 18.45 -2.51 -12.18
C LEU A 383 19.79 -2.13 -12.80
N TYR A 384 20.24 -2.85 -13.82
CA TYR A 384 21.50 -2.57 -14.53
C TYR A 384 21.47 -1.20 -15.22
N HIS A 385 20.34 -0.79 -15.77
CA HIS A 385 20.15 0.50 -16.42
C HIS A 385 19.91 1.67 -15.45
N GLY A 386 20.18 1.49 -14.16
CA GLY A 386 20.21 2.58 -13.18
C GLY A 386 18.95 2.73 -12.33
N CYS A 387 17.97 1.86 -12.48
CA CYS A 387 16.78 1.87 -11.62
C CYS A 387 17.11 1.71 -10.12
N SER A 388 18.31 1.22 -9.78
CA SER A 388 18.79 1.14 -8.40
C SER A 388 19.03 2.52 -7.76
N ASN A 389 19.19 3.57 -8.53
CA ASN A 389 19.46 4.92 -8.05
C ASN A 389 18.22 5.75 -7.82
N LEU A 390 17.05 5.21 -8.12
CA LEU A 390 15.81 5.92 -7.98
C LEU A 390 15.17 5.69 -6.61
N ASN A 391 14.37 6.67 -6.20
CA ASN A 391 13.52 6.61 -5.01
C ASN A 391 12.61 5.35 -4.92
N ILE A 392 12.68 4.45 -5.91
CA ILE A 392 12.06 3.11 -5.83
C ILE A 392 12.56 2.32 -4.63
N SER A 393 13.80 2.49 -4.27
CA SER A 393 14.30 1.99 -2.99
C SER A 393 13.48 2.56 -1.82
N LEU A 394 12.83 3.72 -2.00
CA LEU A 394 12.00 4.34 -0.99
C LEU A 394 10.58 3.76 -0.89
N THR A 395 10.08 3.12 -1.94
CA THR A 395 8.72 2.55 -1.88
C THR A 395 8.69 1.05 -1.61
N LEU A 396 9.74 0.27 -1.97
CA LEU A 396 9.74 -1.19 -1.82
C LEU A 396 11.13 -1.84 -1.63
N PRO A 397 11.92 -1.48 -0.60
CA PRO A 397 13.13 -2.22 -0.28
C PRO A 397 12.89 -3.73 -0.12
N PRO A 398 11.78 -4.20 0.51
CA PRO A 398 11.53 -5.62 0.66
C PRO A 398 11.47 -6.40 -0.64
N LEU A 399 10.90 -5.84 -1.70
CA LEU A 399 10.80 -6.55 -2.99
C LEU A 399 12.15 -6.64 -3.70
N LYS A 400 12.97 -5.62 -3.62
CA LYS A 400 14.38 -5.68 -4.07
C LYS A 400 15.16 -6.75 -3.31
N TRP A 401 14.84 -6.95 -2.02
CA TRP A 401 15.47 -7.92 -1.16
C TRP A 401 14.85 -9.33 -1.26
N LEU A 402 13.61 -9.47 -1.70
CA LEU A 402 12.91 -10.74 -1.86
C LEU A 402 13.39 -11.60 -3.05
N VAL A 403 14.26 -11.08 -3.90
CA VAL A 403 14.61 -11.69 -5.19
C VAL A 403 15.88 -12.55 -5.17
N PHE A 404 16.63 -12.54 -4.10
CA PHE A 404 17.87 -13.31 -4.05
C PHE A 404 17.68 -14.67 -3.37
N GLU A 405 16.88 -15.57 -3.96
CA GLU A 405 16.66 -16.91 -3.41
C GLU A 405 17.74 -17.96 -3.80
N GLU A 406 18.74 -17.62 -4.61
CA GLU A 406 19.83 -18.57 -4.84
C GLU A 406 21.21 -17.93 -4.59
N PRO A 407 22.17 -18.72 -4.06
CA PRO A 407 23.56 -18.32 -4.12
C PRO A 407 23.97 -18.33 -5.58
N VAL A 408 23.82 -17.19 -6.23
CA VAL A 408 24.23 -17.04 -7.60
C VAL A 408 25.74 -17.20 -7.63
N ASN A 409 26.20 -18.31 -8.18
CA ASN A 409 27.57 -18.48 -8.67
C ASN A 409 27.82 -17.64 -9.96
N THR A 410 27.07 -16.56 -10.15
CA THR A 410 27.28 -15.58 -11.20
C THR A 410 27.54 -14.24 -10.56
N PRO A 411 28.57 -13.48 -10.96
CA PRO A 411 28.82 -12.14 -10.43
C PRO A 411 27.59 -11.29 -10.67
N LEU A 412 27.05 -10.71 -9.59
CA LEU A 412 26.07 -9.63 -9.66
C LEU A 412 26.81 -8.41 -10.20
N PHE A 413 26.67 -8.14 -11.49
CA PHE A 413 27.10 -6.89 -12.10
C PHE A 413 25.94 -5.92 -12.22
#